data_b2ef63f5e7cc6ba1b317a318ff6f018e
#
_entry.id   b2ef63f5e7cc6ba1b317a318ff6f018e
#
_cell.length_a   1.000
_cell.length_b   1.000
_cell.length_c   1.000
_cell.angle_alpha   90.00
_cell.angle_beta   90.00
_cell.angle_gamma   90.00
#
_symmetry.space_group_name_H-M   'P 1'
#
loop_
_entity.id
_entity.type
_entity.pdbx_description
1 polymer ?
#
loop_
_entity_poly.entity_id
_entity_poly.type
_entity_poly.pdbx_seq_one_letter_code
_entity_poly.pdbx_strand_id
1 'polypeptide(L)'
;MELQEAISNRRSVKKFKHDMVVDDQTVYDAIYKATDAPNHGMREPWRLVHISKDKLGDFSRDITRFAFPDSPDKREDHFHAVTNLGGMLLLILKDDPRQRQSRENYFAFGAFAQNLMLLLYEAG
;
A
#
# COMPACT_ATOMS: atom_id res chain seq x y z
N MET A 1 21.39 0.88 4.23
CA MET A 1 20.83 2.19 4.70
C MET A 1 20.58 2.10 6.20
N GLU A 2 20.95 3.13 6.91
CA GLU A 2 20.68 3.17 8.35
C GLU A 2 19.21 3.50 8.62
N LEU A 3 18.64 2.91 9.68
CA LEU A 3 17.23 3.12 10.05
C LEU A 3 16.88 4.60 10.24
N GLN A 4 17.77 5.36 10.90
CA GLN A 4 17.57 6.79 11.12
C GLN A 4 17.49 7.56 9.79
N GLU A 5 18.30 7.17 8.83
CA GLU A 5 18.30 7.76 7.49
C GLU A 5 16.98 7.47 6.77
N ALA A 6 16.52 6.22 6.81
CA ALA A 6 15.24 5.84 6.21
C ALA A 6 14.07 6.64 6.82
N ILE A 7 14.01 6.74 8.14
CA ILE A 7 12.98 7.51 8.85
C ILE A 7 13.02 9.00 8.47
N SER A 8 14.23 9.57 8.39
CA SER A 8 14.38 11.02 8.14
C SER A 8 14.12 11.40 6.69
N ASN A 9 14.39 10.51 5.74
CA ASN A 9 14.38 10.83 4.32
C ASN A 9 13.16 10.32 3.55
N ARG A 10 12.51 9.23 4.03
CA ARG A 10 11.27 8.77 3.39
C ARG A 10 10.24 9.91 3.31
N ARG A 11 9.68 10.12 2.14
CA ARG A 11 8.62 11.10 1.90
C ARG A 11 7.48 10.48 1.11
N SER A 12 6.28 10.99 1.32
CA SER A 12 5.16 10.73 0.42
C SER A 12 5.34 11.54 -0.85
N VAL A 13 5.39 10.86 -1.98
CA VAL A 13 5.58 11.50 -3.29
C VAL A 13 4.30 11.40 -4.11
N LYS A 14 4.08 12.36 -4.98
CA LYS A 14 2.93 12.40 -5.89
C LYS A 14 3.34 12.14 -7.35
N LYS A 15 4.62 12.36 -7.66
CA LYS A 15 5.16 12.13 -9.00
C LYS A 15 6.06 10.91 -8.96
N PHE A 16 5.79 9.97 -9.84
CA PHE A 16 6.52 8.71 -9.94
C PHE A 16 7.32 8.67 -11.24
N LYS A 17 8.40 7.90 -11.22
CA LYS A 17 9.16 7.62 -12.45
C LYS A 17 8.29 6.76 -13.36
N HIS A 18 8.27 7.12 -14.66
CA HIS A 18 7.58 6.31 -15.66
C HIS A 18 8.35 5.01 -15.93
N ASP A 19 7.63 3.99 -16.33
CA ASP A 19 8.20 2.70 -16.79
C ASP A 19 9.10 1.98 -15.79
N MET A 20 8.96 2.28 -14.50
CA MET A 20 9.62 1.51 -13.45
C MET A 20 9.01 0.12 -13.38
N VAL A 21 9.88 -0.87 -13.36
CA VAL A 21 9.52 -2.26 -13.02
C VAL A 21 9.95 -2.51 -11.59
N VAL A 22 8.99 -2.83 -10.74
CA VAL A 22 9.25 -3.22 -9.35
C VAL A 22 9.25 -4.76 -9.29
N ASP A 23 10.31 -5.31 -8.71
CA ASP A 23 10.41 -6.75 -8.52
C ASP A 23 9.42 -7.22 -7.45
N ASP A 24 8.54 -8.14 -7.83
CA ASP A 24 7.52 -8.68 -6.93
C ASP A 24 8.11 -9.34 -5.69
N GLN A 25 9.25 -10.01 -5.82
CA GLN A 25 9.91 -10.65 -4.68
C GLN A 25 10.37 -9.62 -3.64
N THR A 26 10.91 -8.50 -4.08
CA THR A 26 11.28 -7.37 -3.20
C THR A 26 10.07 -6.87 -2.41
N VAL A 27 8.92 -6.74 -3.07
CA VAL A 27 7.67 -6.32 -2.42
C VAL A 27 7.22 -7.35 -1.40
N TYR A 28 7.22 -8.63 -1.74
CA TYR A 28 6.80 -9.71 -0.83
C TYR A 28 7.71 -9.86 0.37
N ASP A 29 9.02 -9.71 0.18
CA ASP A 29 9.98 -9.73 1.29
C ASP A 29 9.76 -8.56 2.26
N ALA A 30 9.47 -7.38 1.74
CA ALA A 30 9.13 -6.22 2.55
C ALA A 30 7.83 -6.43 3.32
N ILE A 31 6.79 -6.97 2.67
CA ILE A 31 5.51 -7.30 3.32
C ILE A 31 5.74 -8.31 4.45
N TYR A 32 6.47 -9.39 4.17
CA TYR A 32 6.74 -10.42 5.16
C TYR A 32 7.45 -9.86 6.40
N LYS A 33 8.51 -9.07 6.22
CA LYS A 33 9.22 -8.41 7.32
C LYS A 33 8.36 -7.39 8.07
N ALA A 34 7.48 -6.68 7.35
CA ALA A 34 6.58 -5.72 7.98
C ALA A 34 5.60 -6.38 8.97
N THR A 35 5.30 -7.67 8.80
CA THR A 35 4.42 -8.43 9.71
C THR A 35 5.01 -8.62 11.11
N ASP A 36 6.29 -8.34 11.32
CA ASP A 36 6.91 -8.31 12.65
C ASP A 36 6.44 -7.11 13.50
N ALA A 37 5.57 -6.26 12.95
CA ALA A 37 4.97 -5.17 13.68
C ALA A 37 4.22 -5.66 14.93
N PRO A 38 4.33 -4.94 16.07
CA PRO A 38 3.65 -5.32 17.29
C PRO A 38 2.13 -5.33 17.09
N ASN A 39 1.51 -6.43 17.51
CA ASN A 39 0.07 -6.55 17.49
C ASN A 39 -0.40 -7.42 18.65
N HIS A 40 -1.46 -6.99 19.34
CA HIS A 40 -1.97 -7.66 20.52
C HIS A 40 -2.57 -9.03 20.17
N GLY A 41 -2.18 -10.07 20.91
CA GLY A 41 -2.70 -11.42 20.75
C GLY A 41 -2.42 -12.04 19.38
N MET A 42 -1.41 -11.56 18.66
CA MET A 42 -1.04 -12.05 17.32
C MET A 42 -2.24 -12.06 16.35
N ARG A 43 -3.12 -11.08 16.46
CA ARG A 43 -4.31 -10.99 15.61
C ARG A 43 -4.00 -10.72 14.14
N GLU A 44 -2.89 -10.06 13.86
CA GLU A 44 -2.47 -9.68 12.50
C GLU A 44 -3.66 -9.08 11.70
N PRO A 45 -4.17 -7.91 12.12
CA PRO A 45 -5.44 -7.39 11.62
C PRO A 45 -5.38 -6.85 10.19
N TRP A 46 -4.19 -6.81 9.60
CA TRP A 46 -3.96 -6.34 8.24
C TRP A 46 -4.28 -7.39 7.19
N ARG A 47 -4.73 -6.91 6.05
CA ARG A 47 -4.85 -7.66 4.81
C ARG A 47 -4.25 -6.80 3.70
N LEU A 48 -3.70 -7.46 2.69
CA LEU A 48 -3.11 -6.76 1.54
C LEU A 48 -3.63 -7.35 0.25
N VAL A 49 -3.80 -6.45 -0.72
CA VAL A 49 -3.98 -6.84 -2.11
C VAL A 49 -2.85 -6.21 -2.91
N HIS A 50 -2.05 -7.03 -3.56
CA HIS A 50 -1.02 -6.57 -4.48
C HIS A 50 -1.59 -6.54 -5.89
N ILE A 51 -1.51 -5.38 -6.52
CA ILE A 51 -1.91 -5.17 -7.91
C ILE A 51 -0.62 -4.91 -8.68
N SER A 52 -0.19 -5.91 -9.45
CA SER A 52 0.99 -5.80 -10.30
C SER A 52 0.77 -4.80 -11.43
N LYS A 53 1.87 -4.29 -12.00
CA LYS A 53 1.84 -3.26 -13.03
C LYS A 53 0.90 -3.58 -14.19
N ASP A 54 0.91 -4.81 -14.67
CA ASP A 54 0.08 -5.28 -15.78
C ASP A 54 -1.43 -5.33 -15.47
N LYS A 55 -1.81 -5.28 -14.19
CA LYS A 55 -3.20 -5.30 -13.73
C LYS A 55 -3.75 -3.93 -13.34
N LEU A 56 -2.91 -2.90 -13.30
CA LEU A 56 -3.32 -1.56 -12.86
C LEU A 56 -4.41 -0.95 -13.76
N GLY A 57 -4.34 -1.17 -15.07
CA GLY A 57 -5.34 -0.67 -16.00
C GLY A 57 -6.73 -1.27 -15.75
N ASP A 58 -6.82 -2.57 -15.58
CA ASP A 58 -8.07 -3.28 -15.28
C ASP A 58 -8.62 -2.83 -13.92
N PHE A 59 -7.76 -2.75 -12.91
CA PHE A 59 -8.12 -2.22 -11.60
C PHE A 59 -8.72 -0.81 -11.69
N SER A 60 -8.07 0.08 -12.44
CA SER A 60 -8.55 1.46 -12.61
C SER A 60 -9.93 1.50 -13.27
N ARG A 61 -10.14 0.72 -14.32
CA ARG A 61 -11.43 0.63 -15.00
C ARG A 61 -12.53 0.14 -14.08
N ASP A 62 -12.25 -0.86 -13.27
CA ASP A 62 -13.24 -1.46 -12.37
C ASP A 62 -13.60 -0.49 -11.24
N ILE A 63 -12.61 0.06 -10.53
CA ILE A 63 -12.89 0.92 -9.38
C ILE A 63 -13.53 2.26 -9.78
N THR A 64 -13.16 2.82 -10.91
CA THR A 64 -13.67 4.13 -11.35
C THR A 64 -15.11 4.08 -11.83
N ARG A 65 -15.62 2.90 -12.20
CA ARG A 65 -17.06 2.73 -12.46
C ARG A 65 -17.90 3.08 -11.23
N PHE A 66 -17.42 2.77 -10.06
CA PHE A 66 -18.08 3.07 -8.79
C PHE A 66 -17.73 4.47 -8.28
N ALA A 67 -16.47 4.85 -8.36
CA ALA A 67 -15.99 6.14 -7.82
C ALA A 67 -16.43 7.35 -8.66
N PHE A 68 -16.49 7.19 -9.99
CA PHE A 68 -16.80 8.27 -10.93
C PHE A 68 -17.79 7.81 -12.01
N PRO A 69 -19.02 7.39 -11.64
CA PRO A 69 -19.96 6.81 -12.60
C PRO A 69 -20.35 7.78 -13.73
N ASP A 70 -20.42 9.07 -13.43
CA ASP A 70 -20.88 10.12 -14.35
C ASP A 70 -19.77 11.04 -14.87
N SER A 71 -18.50 10.66 -14.69
CA SER A 71 -17.36 11.48 -15.05
C SER A 71 -16.32 10.72 -15.87
N PRO A 72 -16.52 10.56 -17.19
CA PRO A 72 -15.57 9.89 -18.06
C PRO A 72 -14.16 10.47 -17.98
N ASP A 73 -14.03 11.78 -17.89
CA ASP A 73 -12.74 12.47 -17.79
C ASP A 73 -11.97 12.09 -16.54
N LYS A 74 -12.66 12.03 -15.38
CA LYS A 74 -12.02 11.61 -14.13
C LYS A 74 -11.60 10.14 -14.17
N ARG A 75 -12.36 9.30 -14.86
CA ARG A 75 -11.98 7.88 -15.04
C ARG A 75 -10.71 7.77 -15.90
N GLU A 76 -10.64 8.54 -16.96
CA GLU A 76 -9.46 8.57 -17.84
C GLU A 76 -8.23 9.12 -17.12
N ASP A 77 -8.37 10.22 -16.38
CA ASP A 77 -7.29 10.80 -15.57
C ASP A 77 -6.76 9.80 -14.55
N HIS A 78 -7.64 9.09 -13.87
CA HIS A 78 -7.25 8.03 -12.93
C HIS A 78 -6.51 6.90 -13.62
N PHE A 79 -7.00 6.44 -14.78
CA PHE A 79 -6.36 5.40 -15.55
C PHE A 79 -4.93 5.79 -15.94
N HIS A 80 -4.72 6.99 -16.46
CA HIS A 80 -3.38 7.48 -16.83
C HIS A 80 -2.47 7.62 -15.61
N ALA A 81 -2.98 8.11 -14.49
CA ALA A 81 -2.20 8.25 -13.27
C ALA A 81 -1.74 6.90 -12.71
N VAL A 82 -2.64 5.94 -12.67
CA VAL A 82 -2.39 4.62 -12.05
C VAL A 82 -1.51 3.73 -12.93
N THR A 83 -1.72 3.72 -14.25
CA THR A 83 -0.93 2.88 -15.17
C THR A 83 0.54 3.28 -15.28
N ASN A 84 0.90 4.47 -14.81
CA ASN A 84 2.30 4.90 -14.72
C ASN A 84 3.05 4.40 -13.46
N LEU A 85 2.34 3.78 -12.52
CA LEU A 85 2.95 3.23 -11.30
C LEU A 85 3.67 1.91 -11.57
N GLY A 86 4.63 1.57 -10.72
CA GLY A 86 5.29 0.26 -10.74
C GLY A 86 4.43 -0.88 -10.19
N GLY A 87 3.37 -0.55 -9.48
CA GLY A 87 2.43 -1.47 -8.85
C GLY A 87 1.65 -0.74 -7.77
N MET A 88 0.74 -1.43 -7.11
CA MET A 88 -0.07 -0.87 -6.03
C MET A 88 -0.28 -1.91 -4.93
N LEU A 89 -0.21 -1.46 -3.69
CA LEU A 89 -0.59 -2.24 -2.53
C LEU A 89 -1.81 -1.60 -1.87
N LEU A 90 -2.89 -2.34 -1.78
CA LEU A 90 -4.05 -1.96 -0.98
C LEU A 90 -3.88 -2.54 0.41
N LEU A 91 -3.79 -1.68 1.41
CA LEU A 91 -3.74 -2.06 2.80
C LEU A 91 -5.16 -2.01 3.38
N ILE A 92 -5.60 -3.15 3.91
CA ILE A 92 -6.97 -3.31 4.42
C ILE A 92 -6.89 -3.67 5.89
N LEU A 93 -7.52 -2.85 6.72
CA LEU A 93 -7.68 -3.14 8.13
C LEU A 93 -8.93 -3.98 8.34
N LYS A 94 -8.77 -5.12 9.00
CA LYS A 94 -9.91 -5.94 9.42
C LYS A 94 -10.69 -5.20 10.51
N ASP A 95 -11.96 -4.98 10.28
CA ASP A 95 -12.84 -4.37 11.27
C ASP A 95 -13.11 -5.31 12.45
N ASP A 96 -13.21 -4.73 13.64
CA ASP A 96 -13.57 -5.43 14.86
C ASP A 96 -14.64 -4.60 15.60
N PRO A 97 -15.84 -5.14 15.85
CA PRO A 97 -16.91 -4.40 16.50
C PRO A 97 -16.61 -4.06 17.97
N ARG A 98 -15.64 -4.73 18.59
CA ARG A 98 -15.23 -4.48 19.97
C ARG A 98 -14.30 -3.26 20.02
N GLN A 99 -14.70 -2.24 20.77
CA GLN A 99 -14.01 -0.95 20.77
C GLN A 99 -12.53 -1.02 21.16
N ARG A 100 -12.18 -1.77 22.21
CA ARG A 100 -10.79 -1.92 22.65
C ARG A 100 -9.95 -2.62 21.58
N GLN A 101 -10.43 -3.74 21.07
CA GLN A 101 -9.74 -4.52 20.05
C GLN A 101 -9.61 -3.73 18.74
N SER A 102 -10.63 -2.97 18.37
CA SER A 102 -10.57 -2.09 17.20
C SER A 102 -9.43 -1.07 17.34
N ARG A 103 -9.31 -0.41 18.47
CA ARG A 103 -8.22 0.56 18.74
C ARG A 103 -6.84 -0.11 18.67
N GLU A 104 -6.68 -1.26 19.29
CA GLU A 104 -5.44 -2.03 19.24
C GLU A 104 -5.08 -2.43 17.80
N ASN A 105 -6.08 -2.81 17.00
CA ASN A 105 -5.90 -3.16 15.59
C ASN A 105 -5.45 -1.95 14.75
N TYR A 106 -5.98 -0.75 15.01
CA TYR A 106 -5.53 0.48 14.34
C TYR A 106 -4.06 0.79 14.66
N PHE A 107 -3.62 0.62 15.90
CA PHE A 107 -2.21 0.79 16.26
C PHE A 107 -1.31 -0.22 15.55
N ALA A 108 -1.69 -1.49 15.57
CA ALA A 108 -0.95 -2.55 14.90
C ALA A 108 -0.86 -2.32 13.39
N PHE A 109 -1.97 -1.91 12.77
CA PHE A 109 -2.03 -1.60 11.35
C PHE A 109 -1.12 -0.42 10.98
N GLY A 110 -1.11 0.64 11.79
CA GLY A 110 -0.22 1.78 11.60
C GLY A 110 1.26 1.40 11.72
N ALA A 111 1.60 0.57 12.70
CA ALA A 111 2.96 0.04 12.86
C ALA A 111 3.39 -0.82 11.67
N PHE A 112 2.51 -1.71 11.20
CA PHE A 112 2.74 -2.51 10.00
C PHE A 112 2.96 -1.63 8.76
N ALA A 113 2.08 -0.65 8.55
CA ALA A 113 2.18 0.25 7.40
C ALA A 113 3.49 1.06 7.43
N GLN A 114 3.92 1.54 8.60
CA GLN A 114 5.18 2.26 8.74
C GLN A 114 6.37 1.37 8.46
N ASN A 115 6.40 0.15 8.99
CA ASN A 115 7.47 -0.82 8.69
C ASN A 115 7.55 -1.07 7.18
N LEU A 116 6.41 -1.30 6.54
CA LEU A 116 6.35 -1.56 5.10
C LEU A 116 6.88 -0.38 4.29
N MET A 117 6.48 0.84 4.62
CA MET A 117 6.94 2.04 3.92
C MET A 117 8.45 2.25 4.05
N LEU A 118 9.03 1.99 5.23
CA LEU A 118 10.46 2.11 5.45
C LEU A 118 11.24 1.03 4.69
N LEU A 119 10.78 -0.21 4.70
CA LEU A 119 11.40 -1.32 3.98
C LEU A 119 11.37 -1.11 2.47
N LEU A 120 10.25 -0.64 1.93
CA LEU A 120 10.15 -0.32 0.51
C LEU A 120 11.02 0.88 0.13
N TYR A 121 11.15 1.88 0.99
CA TYR A 121 12.05 3.01 0.78
C TYR A 121 13.53 2.57 0.77
N GLU A 122 13.91 1.68 1.70
CA GLU A 122 15.26 1.11 1.73
C GLU A 122 15.60 0.31 0.47
N ALA A 123 14.61 -0.37 -0.07
CA ALA A 123 14.77 -1.18 -1.29
C ALA A 123 14.89 -0.34 -2.58
N GLY A 124 14.65 0.97 -2.54
CA GLY A 124 14.71 1.90 -3.66
C GLY A 124 13.37 2.14 -4.33
#